data_7c3fb729f22a67ced0cfc7d30b294aeb
#
_entry.id   7c3fb729f22a67ced0cfc7d30b294aeb
#
_cell.length_a   1.000
_cell.length_b   1.000
_cell.length_c   1.000
_cell.angle_alpha   90.00
_cell.angle_beta   90.00
_cell.angle_gamma   90.00
#
_symmetry.space_group_name_H-M   'P 1'
#
loop_
_entity.id
_entity.type
_entity.pdbx_description
1 polymer ?
#
loop_
_entity_poly.entity_id
_entity_poly.type
_entity_poly.pdbx_seq_one_letter_code
_entity_poly.pdbx_strand_id
1 'polypeptide(L)'
;MVSGDFVTSDWHFAHPYVAALRYFQKVNMTANDLRTYCQTHGVYIGEYVDTETHDNIIMNRLNRLYTGGDNKIIVAGDISSGSTGSLDKALKFIEDRCAFPKDKRILVCGNHELMLTKKNFTKLYDVFGEVHTSPLQYSDNIVISHFPVKQRFESDDYWNEGNRRKKFIKYAPIKEDNKIYLYGHTHSMDWEEFGKGISEFNIGIDACRLTAAPIQYFVDLDKERKSENL
;
A
#
# COMPACT_ATOMS: atom_id res chain seq x y z
N MET A 1 -14.08 3.77 21.01
CA MET A 1 -13.38 2.68 20.30
C MET A 1 -13.76 2.81 18.85
N VAL A 2 -12.79 2.88 17.95
CA VAL A 2 -13.05 2.87 16.50
C VAL A 2 -13.49 1.45 16.16
N SER A 3 -14.78 1.26 15.85
CA SER A 3 -15.32 -0.01 15.39
C SER A 3 -15.26 -0.01 13.87
N GLY A 4 -14.72 -1.05 13.26
CA GLY A 4 -14.68 -1.22 11.82
C GLY A 4 -13.31 -1.71 11.32
N ASP A 5 -13.27 -2.09 10.05
CA ASP A 5 -12.07 -2.57 9.40
C ASP A 5 -11.13 -1.41 9.05
N PHE A 6 -9.84 -1.71 9.00
CA PHE A 6 -8.78 -0.77 8.64
C PHE A 6 -8.25 -1.06 7.25
N VAL A 7 -7.83 -0.01 6.56
CA VAL A 7 -7.26 -0.09 5.21
C VAL A 7 -5.94 0.64 5.13
N THR A 8 -5.02 0.12 4.35
CA THR A 8 -3.67 0.67 4.12
C THR A 8 -3.10 0.10 2.82
N SER A 9 -1.97 0.62 2.36
CA SER A 9 -1.25 0.14 1.18
C SER A 9 0.24 0.46 1.28
N ASP A 10 1.05 -0.15 0.40
CA ASP A 10 2.43 0.24 0.13
C ASP A 10 3.35 0.15 1.37
N TRP A 11 3.27 -0.95 2.11
CA TRP A 11 4.11 -1.15 3.31
C TRP A 11 5.59 -1.18 2.98
N HIS A 12 5.97 -1.86 1.89
CA HIS A 12 7.34 -2.00 1.42
C HIS A 12 8.33 -2.43 2.51
N PHE A 13 7.95 -3.42 3.33
CA PHE A 13 8.85 -3.99 4.33
C PHE A 13 10.10 -4.59 3.67
N ALA A 14 11.23 -4.46 4.34
CA ALA A 14 12.55 -4.85 3.86
C ALA A 14 12.89 -4.25 2.47
N HIS A 15 12.43 -3.03 2.17
CA HIS A 15 12.67 -2.33 0.91
C HIS A 15 13.58 -1.10 1.12
N PRO A 16 14.92 -1.22 0.94
CA PRO A 16 15.85 -0.16 1.28
C PRO A 16 15.57 1.16 0.54
N TYR A 17 15.23 1.09 -0.74
CA TYR A 17 14.99 2.30 -1.53
C TYR A 17 13.76 3.09 -1.04
N VAL A 18 12.66 2.41 -0.74
CA VAL A 18 11.46 3.07 -0.21
C VAL A 18 11.71 3.60 1.21
N ALA A 19 12.41 2.84 2.05
CA ALA A 19 12.82 3.33 3.36
C ALA A 19 13.71 4.59 3.26
N ALA A 20 14.61 4.66 2.26
CA ALA A 20 15.40 5.86 2.00
C ALA A 20 14.53 7.04 1.58
N LEU A 21 13.55 6.84 0.68
CA LEU A 21 12.58 7.87 0.27
C LEU A 21 11.78 8.40 1.46
N ARG A 22 11.47 7.55 2.42
CA ARG A 22 10.81 7.90 3.68
C ARG A 22 11.76 8.43 4.77
N TYR A 23 12.99 8.81 4.40
CA TYR A 23 14.01 9.41 5.28
C TYR A 23 14.59 8.50 6.38
N PHE A 24 14.65 7.20 6.14
CA PHE A 24 15.31 6.22 7.05
C PHE A 24 16.75 5.87 6.64
N GLN A 25 17.35 6.59 5.70
CA GLN A 25 18.77 6.39 5.34
C GLN A 25 19.71 6.76 6.50
N LYS A 26 20.82 6.00 6.60
CA LYS A 26 21.86 6.20 7.62
C LYS A 26 22.92 7.24 7.21
N VAL A 27 22.89 7.74 5.97
CA VAL A 27 23.83 8.69 5.41
C VAL A 27 23.10 9.99 5.04
N ASN A 28 23.82 11.11 5.09
CA ASN A 28 23.26 12.41 4.72
C ASN A 28 23.29 12.61 3.19
N MET A 29 22.49 11.82 2.48
CA MET A 29 22.31 11.85 1.03
C MET A 29 20.83 11.78 0.69
N THR A 30 20.44 12.36 -0.44
CA THR A 30 19.08 12.11 -0.97
C THR A 30 18.96 10.64 -1.42
N ALA A 31 17.73 10.13 -1.55
CA ALA A 31 17.51 8.75 -2.03
C ALA A 31 18.11 8.54 -3.43
N ASN A 32 18.05 9.54 -4.31
CA ASN A 32 18.64 9.48 -5.65
C ASN A 32 20.17 9.51 -5.60
N ASP A 33 20.78 10.37 -4.76
CA ASP A 33 22.22 10.42 -4.59
C ASP A 33 22.75 9.10 -4.03
N LEU A 34 22.07 8.54 -3.03
CA LEU A 34 22.41 7.24 -2.45
C LEU A 34 22.34 6.12 -3.51
N ARG A 35 21.29 6.10 -4.33
CA ARG A 35 21.15 5.13 -5.42
C ARG A 35 22.30 5.25 -6.42
N THR A 36 22.60 6.48 -6.86
CA THR A 36 23.70 6.78 -7.80
C THR A 36 25.04 6.35 -7.21
N TYR A 37 25.28 6.69 -5.95
CA TYR A 37 26.48 6.28 -5.24
C TYR A 37 26.65 4.76 -5.22
N CYS A 38 25.61 4.03 -4.82
CA CYS A 38 25.64 2.56 -4.77
C CYS A 38 25.91 1.93 -6.14
N GLN A 39 25.28 2.46 -7.21
CA GLN A 39 25.50 2.00 -8.58
C GLN A 39 26.94 2.24 -9.05
N THR A 40 27.49 3.44 -8.78
CA THR A 40 28.84 3.82 -9.20
C THR A 40 29.93 3.01 -8.49
N HIS A 41 29.73 2.65 -7.23
CA HIS A 41 30.70 1.95 -6.40
C HIS A 41 30.46 0.45 -6.29
N GLY A 42 29.41 -0.08 -6.93
CA GLY A 42 29.07 -1.50 -6.89
C GLY A 42 28.66 -2.01 -5.50
N VAL A 43 28.11 -1.13 -4.65
CA VAL A 43 27.68 -1.46 -3.28
C VAL A 43 26.17 -1.61 -3.18
N TYR A 44 25.72 -2.39 -2.20
CA TYR A 44 24.28 -2.62 -2.01
C TYR A 44 23.65 -1.51 -1.17
N ILE A 45 22.57 -0.90 -1.66
CA ILE A 45 21.88 0.21 -0.99
C ILE A 45 21.46 -0.14 0.45
N GLY A 46 21.08 -1.40 0.70
CA GLY A 46 20.64 -1.87 2.02
C GLY A 46 21.69 -1.73 3.13
N GLU A 47 22.98 -1.61 2.79
CA GLU A 47 24.04 -1.37 3.77
C GLU A 47 23.95 0.03 4.41
N TYR A 48 23.32 0.97 3.71
CA TYR A 48 23.24 2.39 4.08
C TYR A 48 21.87 2.82 4.57
N VAL A 49 20.86 1.93 4.55
CA VAL A 49 19.49 2.25 4.89
C VAL A 49 19.02 1.46 6.10
N ASP A 50 18.32 2.12 6.99
CA ASP A 50 17.73 1.51 8.18
C ASP A 50 16.30 1.00 7.88
N THR A 51 16.23 -0.17 7.23
CA THR A 51 14.93 -0.82 6.98
C THR A 51 14.30 -1.38 8.24
N GLU A 52 15.08 -1.75 9.24
CA GLU A 52 14.54 -2.31 10.49
C GLU A 52 13.76 -1.27 11.28
N THR A 53 14.32 -0.07 11.45
CA THR A 53 13.61 1.04 12.11
C THR A 53 12.36 1.44 11.32
N HIS A 54 12.46 1.54 9.98
CA HIS A 54 11.32 1.81 9.10
C HIS A 54 10.19 0.81 9.34
N ASP A 55 10.48 -0.48 9.22
CA ASP A 55 9.51 -1.57 9.33
C ASP A 55 8.88 -1.63 10.73
N ASN A 56 9.68 -1.47 11.78
CA ASN A 56 9.19 -1.45 13.17
C ASN A 56 8.29 -0.26 13.47
N ILE A 57 8.57 0.94 12.94
CA ILE A 57 7.70 2.11 13.13
C ILE A 57 6.32 1.84 12.52
N ILE A 58 6.27 1.35 11.29
CA ILE A 58 5.02 1.02 10.61
C ILE A 58 4.26 -0.05 11.41
N MET A 59 4.89 -1.17 11.68
CA MET A 59 4.24 -2.29 12.38
C MET A 59 3.73 -1.90 13.76
N ASN A 60 4.50 -1.14 14.54
CA ASN A 60 4.08 -0.67 15.86
C ASN A 60 2.85 0.24 15.79
N ARG A 61 2.73 1.07 14.73
CA ARG A 61 1.55 1.91 14.53
C ARG A 61 0.33 1.10 14.13
N LEU A 62 0.50 0.13 13.23
CA LEU A 62 -0.56 -0.80 12.83
C LEU A 62 -1.08 -1.61 14.02
N ASN A 63 -0.18 -2.14 14.84
CA ASN A 63 -0.54 -2.97 15.99
C ASN A 63 -1.34 -2.23 17.06
N ARG A 64 -1.18 -0.90 17.18
CA ARG A 64 -2.00 -0.08 18.10
C ARG A 64 -3.47 0.00 17.68
N LEU A 65 -3.78 -0.32 16.42
CA LEU A 65 -5.15 -0.32 15.92
C LEU A 65 -5.91 -1.61 16.30
N TYR A 66 -5.16 -2.70 16.53
CA TYR A 66 -5.78 -3.97 16.92
C TYR A 66 -6.06 -3.99 18.42
N THR A 67 -7.33 -3.97 18.77
CA THR A 67 -7.79 -3.99 20.19
C THR A 67 -8.43 -5.33 20.58
N GLY A 68 -8.25 -6.35 19.75
CA GLY A 68 -9.00 -7.60 19.83
C GLY A 68 -10.39 -7.49 19.17
N GLY A 69 -11.00 -8.58 18.81
CA GLY A 69 -12.31 -8.60 18.18
C GLY A 69 -12.26 -8.90 16.68
N ASP A 70 -13.31 -8.49 15.95
CA ASP A 70 -13.54 -8.93 14.57
C ASP A 70 -12.98 -7.99 13.49
N ASN A 71 -12.33 -6.91 13.89
CA ASN A 71 -11.75 -5.93 12.96
C ASN A 71 -10.68 -6.58 12.09
N LYS A 72 -10.77 -6.32 10.78
CA LYS A 72 -9.78 -6.76 9.78
C LYS A 72 -8.84 -5.63 9.41
N ILE A 73 -7.67 -5.99 8.90
CA ILE A 73 -6.77 -5.08 8.19
C ILE A 73 -6.68 -5.49 6.73
N ILE A 74 -6.99 -4.56 5.83
CA ILE A 74 -6.96 -4.76 4.39
C ILE A 74 -5.76 -4.00 3.85
N VAL A 75 -4.82 -4.73 3.26
CA VAL A 75 -3.60 -4.19 2.67
C VAL A 75 -3.75 -4.18 1.16
N ALA A 76 -3.81 -3.01 0.59
CA ALA A 76 -3.95 -2.86 -0.86
C ALA A 76 -2.58 -2.89 -1.56
N GLY A 77 -1.81 -3.96 -1.33
CA GLY A 77 -0.62 -4.35 -2.09
C GLY A 77 0.69 -3.71 -1.67
N ASP A 78 1.72 -4.14 -2.38
CA ASP A 78 3.11 -3.72 -2.26
C ASP A 78 3.64 -3.84 -0.82
N ILE A 79 3.52 -5.08 -0.26
CA ILE A 79 4.01 -5.39 1.09
C ILE A 79 5.55 -5.43 1.16
N SER A 80 6.23 -5.63 0.01
CA SER A 80 7.69 -5.70 -0.11
C SER A 80 8.17 -5.19 -1.47
N SER A 81 9.48 -5.31 -1.77
CA SER A 81 10.03 -4.96 -3.10
C SER A 81 9.72 -5.98 -4.20
N GLY A 82 9.05 -7.08 -3.89
CA GLY A 82 8.77 -8.17 -4.82
C GLY A 82 9.98 -9.06 -5.17
N SER A 83 11.21 -8.72 -4.75
CA SER A 83 12.34 -9.65 -4.84
C SER A 83 12.18 -10.79 -3.83
N THR A 84 12.65 -12.01 -4.16
CA THR A 84 12.47 -13.18 -3.29
C THR A 84 12.99 -12.93 -1.88
N GLY A 85 14.19 -12.36 -1.74
CA GLY A 85 14.79 -12.11 -0.43
C GLY A 85 14.05 -11.05 0.39
N SER A 86 13.52 -10.00 -0.26
CA SER A 86 12.70 -8.99 0.40
C SER A 86 11.34 -9.54 0.80
N LEU A 87 10.71 -10.33 -0.09
CA LEU A 87 9.42 -10.96 0.20
C LEU A 87 9.51 -11.88 1.41
N ASP A 88 10.51 -12.77 1.46
CA ASP A 88 10.65 -13.73 2.57
C ASP A 88 10.88 -13.01 3.91
N LYS A 89 11.67 -11.93 3.92
CA LYS A 89 11.86 -11.09 5.10
C LYS A 89 10.56 -10.39 5.52
N ALA A 90 9.84 -9.80 4.57
CA ALA A 90 8.59 -9.10 4.82
C ALA A 90 7.51 -10.04 5.37
N LEU A 91 7.33 -11.22 4.76
CA LEU A 91 6.35 -12.21 5.22
C LEU A 91 6.67 -12.71 6.63
N LYS A 92 7.95 -13.04 6.88
CA LYS A 92 8.38 -13.45 8.23
C LYS A 92 8.16 -12.32 9.24
N PHE A 93 8.46 -11.08 8.89
CA PHE A 93 8.26 -9.93 9.77
C PHE A 93 6.78 -9.71 10.09
N ILE A 94 5.88 -9.83 9.09
CA ILE A 94 4.43 -9.72 9.30
C ILE A 94 3.93 -10.86 10.18
N GLU A 95 4.37 -12.09 9.93
CA GLU A 95 3.98 -13.26 10.72
C GLU A 95 4.39 -13.11 12.18
N ASP A 96 5.65 -12.71 12.43
CA ASP A 96 6.22 -12.61 13.77
C ASP A 96 5.70 -11.41 14.58
N ARG A 97 5.29 -10.32 13.91
CA ARG A 97 5.08 -9.02 14.55
C ARG A 97 3.68 -8.42 14.43
N CYS A 98 2.88 -8.83 13.44
CA CYS A 98 1.57 -8.24 13.24
C CYS A 98 0.56 -8.73 14.28
N ALA A 99 -0.03 -7.81 15.05
CA ALA A 99 -1.03 -8.14 16.07
C ALA A 99 -2.36 -8.65 15.49
N PHE A 100 -2.72 -8.25 14.27
CA PHE A 100 -3.90 -8.81 13.60
C PHE A 100 -3.66 -10.30 13.30
N PRO A 101 -4.55 -11.22 13.75
CA PRO A 101 -4.45 -12.64 13.39
C PRO A 101 -4.51 -12.85 11.87
N LYS A 102 -3.96 -13.96 11.40
CA LYS A 102 -3.89 -14.29 9.96
C LYS A 102 -5.25 -14.19 9.27
N ASP A 103 -6.30 -14.72 9.86
CA ASP A 103 -7.68 -14.72 9.34
C ASP A 103 -8.32 -13.32 9.29
N LYS A 104 -7.70 -12.33 9.92
CA LYS A 104 -8.09 -10.92 9.90
C LYS A 104 -7.24 -10.06 8.97
N ARG A 105 -6.27 -10.67 8.27
CA ARG A 105 -5.41 -9.98 7.29
C ARG A 105 -5.87 -10.31 5.87
N ILE A 106 -6.23 -9.28 5.13
CA ILE A 106 -6.65 -9.39 3.72
C ILE A 106 -5.61 -8.65 2.87
N LEU A 107 -5.15 -9.28 1.79
CA LEU A 107 -4.26 -8.67 0.80
C LEU A 107 -4.98 -8.51 -0.54
N VAL A 108 -4.98 -7.29 -1.07
CA VAL A 108 -5.30 -7.01 -2.47
C VAL A 108 -3.99 -6.74 -3.19
N CYS A 109 -3.59 -7.61 -4.11
CA CYS A 109 -2.25 -7.59 -4.70
C CYS A 109 -1.92 -6.29 -5.43
N GLY A 110 -0.73 -5.76 -5.17
CA GLY A 110 -0.11 -4.67 -5.91
C GLY A 110 0.77 -5.17 -7.05
N ASN A 111 1.48 -4.24 -7.71
CA ASN A 111 2.36 -4.61 -8.82
C ASN A 111 3.52 -5.53 -8.39
N HIS A 112 4.00 -5.42 -7.17
CA HIS A 112 5.05 -6.28 -6.67
C HIS A 112 4.56 -7.72 -6.47
N GLU A 113 3.38 -7.94 -5.91
CA GLU A 113 2.80 -9.27 -5.75
C GLU A 113 2.39 -9.89 -7.09
N LEU A 114 1.80 -9.09 -8.00
CA LEU A 114 1.38 -9.56 -9.34
C LEU A 114 2.56 -9.96 -10.24
N MET A 115 3.79 -9.62 -9.88
CA MET A 115 5.02 -10.01 -10.59
C MET A 115 5.70 -11.24 -9.99
N LEU A 116 5.22 -11.78 -8.88
CA LEU A 116 5.81 -12.92 -8.22
C LEU A 116 5.70 -14.18 -9.09
N THR A 117 6.71 -15.05 -8.98
CA THR A 117 6.58 -16.42 -9.50
C THR A 117 5.47 -17.15 -8.75
N LYS A 118 4.86 -18.18 -9.38
CA LYS A 118 3.82 -19.00 -8.74
C LYS A 118 4.25 -19.51 -7.35
N LYS A 119 5.51 -19.96 -7.21
CA LYS A 119 6.06 -20.46 -5.95
C LYS A 119 6.09 -19.37 -4.87
N ASN A 120 6.49 -18.16 -5.22
CA ASN A 120 6.54 -17.05 -4.24
C ASN A 120 5.15 -16.50 -3.94
N PHE A 121 4.26 -16.50 -4.92
CA PHE A 121 2.88 -16.06 -4.72
C PHE A 121 2.14 -16.93 -3.69
N THR A 122 2.35 -18.25 -3.70
CA THR A 122 1.70 -19.14 -2.72
C THR A 122 2.07 -18.86 -1.28
N LYS A 123 3.26 -18.29 -1.02
CA LYS A 123 3.68 -17.89 0.33
C LYS A 123 2.80 -16.79 0.95
N LEU A 124 2.12 -15.98 0.13
CA LEU A 124 1.20 -14.95 0.63
C LEU A 124 0.08 -15.55 1.49
N TYR A 125 -0.40 -16.74 1.13
CA TYR A 125 -1.43 -17.45 1.87
C TYR A 125 -0.95 -18.02 3.20
N ASP A 126 0.36 -18.07 3.46
CA ASP A 126 0.88 -18.46 4.77
C ASP A 126 0.65 -17.35 5.80
N VAL A 127 0.60 -16.09 5.36
CA VAL A 127 0.55 -14.90 6.21
C VAL A 127 -0.79 -14.17 6.17
N PHE A 128 -1.50 -14.20 5.05
CA PHE A 128 -2.81 -13.56 4.87
C PHE A 128 -3.92 -14.62 4.83
N GLY A 129 -5.07 -14.32 5.44
CA GLY A 129 -6.26 -15.18 5.39
C GLY A 129 -6.96 -15.14 4.04
N GLU A 130 -6.94 -13.97 3.40
CA GLU A 130 -7.50 -13.74 2.07
C GLU A 130 -6.48 -13.03 1.18
N VAL A 131 -6.37 -13.44 -0.11
CA VAL A 131 -5.50 -12.81 -1.11
C VAL A 131 -6.26 -12.64 -2.41
N HIS A 132 -6.39 -11.40 -2.86
CA HIS A 132 -7.13 -11.00 -4.07
C HIS A 132 -6.16 -10.48 -5.13
N THR A 133 -6.25 -10.96 -6.37
CA THR A 133 -5.48 -10.47 -7.52
C THR A 133 -6.22 -9.44 -8.35
N SER A 134 -7.44 -9.11 -7.95
CA SER A 134 -8.32 -8.09 -8.55
C SER A 134 -8.82 -7.14 -7.47
N PRO A 135 -9.39 -5.98 -7.83
CA PRO A 135 -10.00 -5.09 -6.85
C PRO A 135 -11.01 -5.81 -5.96
N LEU A 136 -10.97 -5.52 -4.67
CA LEU A 136 -11.89 -6.08 -3.69
C LEU A 136 -13.15 -5.21 -3.62
N GLN A 137 -14.30 -5.80 -3.96
CA GLN A 137 -15.60 -5.19 -3.64
C GLN A 137 -15.85 -5.40 -2.15
N TYR A 138 -15.51 -4.39 -1.33
CA TYR A 138 -15.65 -4.47 0.13
C TYR A 138 -17.12 -4.37 0.57
N SER A 139 -17.88 -3.51 -0.08
CA SER A 139 -19.35 -3.38 0.07
C SER A 139 -19.94 -2.93 -1.26
N ASP A 140 -21.26 -2.77 -1.35
CA ASP A 140 -21.92 -2.36 -2.60
C ASP A 140 -21.36 -1.06 -3.18
N ASN A 141 -20.86 -0.18 -2.33
CA ASN A 141 -20.39 1.16 -2.72
C ASN A 141 -18.91 1.42 -2.40
N ILE A 142 -18.13 0.43 -1.96
CA ILE A 142 -16.70 0.62 -1.65
C ILE A 142 -15.86 -0.40 -2.39
N VAL A 143 -14.90 0.07 -3.15
CA VAL A 143 -13.90 -0.74 -3.87
C VAL A 143 -12.51 -0.44 -3.32
N ILE A 144 -11.77 -1.48 -2.96
CA ILE A 144 -10.39 -1.39 -2.48
C ILE A 144 -9.48 -2.01 -3.55
N SER A 145 -8.48 -1.26 -3.99
CA SER A 145 -7.54 -1.68 -5.02
C SER A 145 -6.14 -1.15 -4.70
N HIS A 146 -5.12 -1.84 -5.19
CA HIS A 146 -3.78 -1.24 -5.18
C HIS A 146 -3.70 -0.06 -6.15
N PHE A 147 -4.34 -0.18 -7.31
CA PHE A 147 -4.27 0.84 -8.35
C PHE A 147 -5.44 1.83 -8.25
N PRO A 148 -5.22 3.11 -8.57
CA PRO A 148 -6.31 4.05 -8.79
C PRO A 148 -7.22 3.59 -9.93
N VAL A 149 -8.36 4.24 -10.11
CA VAL A 149 -9.30 3.88 -11.19
C VAL A 149 -8.65 3.97 -12.56
N LYS A 150 -9.09 3.10 -13.48
CA LYS A 150 -8.50 2.92 -14.81
C LYS A 150 -8.38 4.24 -15.59
N GLN A 151 -9.37 5.12 -15.45
CA GLN A 151 -9.41 6.42 -16.11
C GLN A 151 -8.22 7.33 -15.73
N ARG A 152 -7.65 7.15 -14.52
CA ARG A 152 -6.44 7.88 -14.11
C ARG A 152 -5.19 7.42 -14.86
N PHE A 153 -5.12 6.15 -15.25
CA PHE A 153 -4.03 5.63 -16.09
C PHE A 153 -4.05 6.16 -17.52
N GLU A 154 -5.21 6.59 -18.00
CA GLU A 154 -5.42 7.04 -19.38
C GLU A 154 -5.21 8.54 -19.52
N SER A 155 -5.38 9.32 -18.45
CA SER A 155 -5.46 10.79 -18.49
C SER A 155 -4.20 11.54 -18.08
N ASP A 156 -3.24 10.89 -17.42
CA ASP A 156 -2.13 11.60 -16.80
C ASP A 156 -0.78 11.33 -17.44
N ASP A 157 -0.07 12.40 -17.82
CA ASP A 157 1.35 12.40 -18.19
C ASP A 157 2.24 11.83 -17.07
N TYR A 158 1.78 11.90 -15.82
CA TYR A 158 2.43 11.32 -14.64
C TYR A 158 2.66 9.80 -14.78
N TRP A 159 1.82 9.10 -15.54
CA TRP A 159 1.87 7.66 -15.78
C TRP A 159 2.62 7.28 -17.06
N ASN A 160 3.14 8.24 -17.84
CA ASN A 160 3.77 8.01 -19.14
C ASN A 160 5.15 7.36 -19.14
N GLU A 161 5.68 6.94 -17.99
CA GLU A 161 6.96 6.23 -17.91
C GLU A 161 6.88 4.76 -18.38
N GLY A 162 6.67 4.57 -19.67
CA GLY A 162 6.99 3.33 -20.36
C GLY A 162 5.99 2.16 -20.24
N ASN A 163 6.23 1.12 -21.05
CA ASN A 163 5.38 -0.07 -21.24
C ASN A 163 5.10 -0.91 -19.95
N ARG A 164 5.83 -0.65 -18.87
CA ARG A 164 5.64 -1.41 -17.61
C ARG A 164 4.28 -1.15 -16.98
N ARG A 165 3.76 0.07 -17.07
CA ARG A 165 2.48 0.47 -16.45
C ARG A 165 1.27 -0.08 -17.20
N LYS A 166 1.32 -0.11 -18.53
CA LYS A 166 0.23 -0.64 -19.36
C LYS A 166 -0.16 -2.07 -19.00
N LYS A 167 0.79 -2.90 -18.53
CA LYS A 167 0.47 -4.29 -18.14
C LYS A 167 -0.39 -4.41 -16.89
N PHE A 168 -0.39 -3.39 -16.01
CA PHE A 168 -1.17 -3.40 -14.77
C PHE A 168 -2.54 -2.76 -14.88
N ILE A 169 -2.81 -1.98 -15.94
CA ILE A 169 -4.10 -1.29 -16.15
C ILE A 169 -5.31 -2.26 -16.11
N LYS A 170 -5.10 -3.52 -16.47
CA LYS A 170 -6.14 -4.55 -16.40
C LYS A 170 -6.56 -4.93 -14.98
N TYR A 171 -5.76 -4.57 -13.98
CA TYR A 171 -6.03 -4.82 -12.56
C TYR A 171 -6.61 -3.57 -11.86
N ALA A 172 -6.65 -2.42 -12.55
CA ALA A 172 -7.25 -1.21 -12.02
C ALA A 172 -8.79 -1.30 -12.10
N PRO A 173 -9.52 -0.80 -11.09
CA PRO A 173 -10.96 -0.78 -11.13
C PRO A 173 -11.46 0.19 -12.20
N ILE A 174 -12.59 -0.14 -12.82
CA ILE A 174 -13.33 0.78 -13.68
C ILE A 174 -14.18 1.68 -12.78
N LYS A 175 -14.15 2.99 -13.03
CA LYS A 175 -14.97 3.93 -12.28
C LYS A 175 -16.45 3.73 -12.57
N GLU A 176 -17.23 3.62 -11.52
CA GLU A 176 -18.68 3.55 -11.53
C GLU A 176 -19.24 4.67 -10.66
N ASP A 177 -20.43 5.16 -11.00
CA ASP A 177 -21.08 6.20 -10.21
C ASP A 177 -21.43 5.70 -8.80
N ASN A 178 -21.43 6.62 -7.84
CA ASN A 178 -21.77 6.37 -6.45
C ASN A 178 -20.87 5.38 -5.68
N LYS A 179 -19.71 5.02 -6.22
CA LYS A 179 -18.71 4.21 -5.51
C LYS A 179 -17.57 5.06 -4.95
N ILE A 180 -17.05 4.61 -3.82
CA ILE A 180 -15.84 5.12 -3.17
C ILE A 180 -14.70 4.18 -3.54
N TYR A 181 -13.59 4.73 -4.00
CA TYR A 181 -12.37 3.99 -4.37
C TYR A 181 -11.26 4.30 -3.38
N LEU A 182 -10.77 3.24 -2.71
CA LEU A 182 -9.64 3.30 -1.80
C LEU A 182 -8.45 2.63 -2.48
N TYR A 183 -7.36 3.39 -2.74
CA TYR A 183 -6.25 2.90 -3.57
C TYR A 183 -4.89 3.29 -2.97
N GLY A 184 -3.81 2.63 -3.44
CA GLY A 184 -2.42 2.91 -3.11
C GLY A 184 -1.58 3.27 -4.33
N HIS A 185 -0.35 2.73 -4.43
CA HIS A 185 0.54 2.74 -5.57
C HIS A 185 1.25 4.06 -5.86
N THR A 186 0.64 5.20 -5.60
CA THR A 186 1.16 6.51 -6.02
C THR A 186 2.26 7.04 -5.11
N HIS A 187 2.36 6.53 -3.88
CA HIS A 187 3.25 7.05 -2.84
C HIS A 187 3.06 8.56 -2.56
N SER A 188 1.92 9.11 -2.93
CA SER A 188 1.57 10.49 -2.60
C SER A 188 1.39 10.64 -1.09
N MET A 189 1.80 11.78 -0.56
CA MET A 189 1.54 12.18 0.83
C MET A 189 0.12 12.71 1.01
N ASP A 190 -0.61 12.92 -0.09
CA ASP A 190 -1.97 13.45 -0.10
C ASP A 190 -2.97 12.32 -0.39
N TRP A 191 -3.90 12.11 0.52
CA TRP A 191 -4.99 11.16 0.34
C TRP A 191 -6.05 11.60 -0.69
N GLU A 192 -6.04 12.89 -1.08
CA GLU A 192 -6.93 13.50 -2.08
C GLU A 192 -6.17 13.95 -3.33
N GLU A 193 -5.11 13.27 -3.69
CA GLU A 193 -4.20 13.67 -4.76
C GLU A 193 -4.89 13.96 -6.11
N PHE A 194 -6.07 13.39 -6.36
CA PHE A 194 -6.87 13.65 -7.56
C PHE A 194 -7.92 14.77 -7.41
N GLY A 195 -7.92 15.44 -6.27
CA GLY A 195 -8.77 16.60 -6.00
C GLY A 195 -9.92 16.35 -5.05
N LYS A 196 -10.34 17.43 -4.40
CA LYS A 196 -11.47 17.43 -3.48
C LYS A 196 -12.78 17.18 -4.22
N GLY A 197 -13.70 16.46 -3.55
CA GLY A 197 -15.01 16.15 -4.12
C GLY A 197 -15.05 14.94 -5.03
N ILE A 198 -13.93 14.24 -5.19
CA ILE A 198 -13.84 12.97 -5.90
C ILE A 198 -13.86 11.85 -4.86
N SER A 199 -14.73 10.84 -5.06
CA SER A 199 -14.83 9.67 -4.17
C SER A 199 -13.68 8.67 -4.41
N GLU A 200 -12.44 9.18 -4.51
CA GLU A 200 -11.21 8.43 -4.74
C GLU A 200 -10.18 8.86 -3.69
N PHE A 201 -9.73 7.94 -2.82
CA PHE A 201 -8.84 8.27 -1.71
C PHE A 201 -7.60 7.39 -1.72
N ASN A 202 -6.43 8.03 -1.65
CA ASN A 202 -5.15 7.35 -1.47
C ASN A 202 -5.04 6.84 -0.02
N ILE A 203 -4.94 5.54 0.14
CA ILE A 203 -4.76 4.84 1.42
C ILE A 203 -3.33 4.35 1.61
N GLY A 204 -2.42 4.77 0.74
CA GLY A 204 -0.99 4.49 0.88
C GLY A 204 -0.49 4.92 2.25
N ILE A 205 0.42 4.14 2.80
CA ILE A 205 0.93 4.40 4.15
C ILE A 205 1.59 5.77 4.26
N ASP A 206 2.07 6.31 3.14
CA ASP A 206 2.65 7.67 3.04
C ASP A 206 1.57 8.74 3.29
N ALA A 207 0.40 8.62 2.66
CA ALA A 207 -0.75 9.49 2.88
C ALA A 207 -1.35 9.33 4.29
N CYS A 208 -1.33 8.10 4.83
CA CYS A 208 -1.87 7.76 6.15
C CYS A 208 -0.85 7.93 7.30
N ARG A 209 0.24 8.67 7.10
CA ARG A 209 1.25 8.96 8.14
C ARG A 209 1.85 7.70 8.78
N LEU A 210 2.25 6.75 7.96
CA LEU A 210 2.83 5.46 8.34
C LEU A 210 1.93 4.59 9.25
N THR A 211 0.61 4.59 8.99
CA THR A 211 -0.38 3.75 9.68
C THR A 211 -1.50 3.34 8.72
N ALA A 212 -2.52 2.64 9.21
CA ALA A 212 -3.76 2.40 8.48
C ALA A 212 -4.86 3.38 8.93
N ALA A 213 -5.88 3.56 8.10
CA ALA A 213 -7.05 4.35 8.41
C ALA A 213 -8.31 3.48 8.52
N PRO A 214 -9.28 3.83 9.39
CA PRO A 214 -10.58 3.16 9.39
C PRO A 214 -11.29 3.41 8.06
N ILE A 215 -11.89 2.38 7.46
CA ILE A 215 -12.68 2.53 6.23
C ILE A 215 -13.83 3.52 6.44
N GLN A 216 -14.46 3.49 7.61
CA GLN A 216 -15.55 4.39 7.95
C GLN A 216 -15.18 5.88 7.84
N TYR A 217 -13.92 6.23 8.11
CA TYR A 217 -13.43 7.60 7.95
C TYR A 217 -13.64 8.13 6.52
N PHE A 218 -13.31 7.32 5.51
CA PHE A 218 -13.48 7.73 4.11
C PHE A 218 -14.94 7.79 3.68
N VAL A 219 -15.79 6.93 4.26
CA VAL A 219 -17.24 6.96 4.03
C VAL A 219 -17.86 8.25 4.58
N ASP A 220 -17.44 8.65 5.78
CA ASP A 220 -17.96 9.86 6.41
C ASP A 220 -17.48 11.12 5.68
N LEU A 221 -16.22 11.14 5.27
CA LEU A 221 -15.64 12.21 4.48
C LEU A 221 -16.32 12.37 3.11
N ASP A 222 -16.63 11.28 2.41
CA ASP A 222 -17.37 11.31 1.14
C ASP A 222 -18.79 11.86 1.31
N LYS A 223 -19.48 11.50 2.41
CA LYS A 223 -20.83 12.03 2.72
C LYS A 223 -20.82 13.52 3.03
N GLU A 224 -19.86 13.98 3.85
CA GLU A 224 -19.71 15.42 4.16
C GLU A 224 -19.59 16.24 2.88
N ARG A 225 -18.71 15.82 1.96
CA ARG A 225 -18.48 16.52 0.70
C ARG A 225 -19.66 16.56 -0.23
N LYS A 226 -20.40 15.47 -0.30
CA LYS A 226 -21.64 15.43 -1.10
C LYS A 226 -22.70 16.37 -0.54
N SER A 227 -22.71 16.58 0.77
CA SER A 227 -23.64 17.53 1.41
C SER A 227 -23.23 18.99 1.24
N GLU A 228 -21.95 19.30 1.11
CA GLU A 228 -21.44 20.67 0.90
C GLU A 228 -21.62 21.15 -0.55
N ASN A 229 -21.80 20.23 -1.50
CA ASN A 229 -21.98 20.53 -2.93
C ASN A 229 -23.46 20.54 -3.35
N LEU A 230 -24.40 20.41 -2.42
CA LEU A 230 -25.85 20.55 -2.61
C LEU A 230 -26.34 21.91 -2.13
#